data_d86c5c9b47736a27b940c880898b8712
#
_entry.id   d86c5c9b47736a27b940c880898b8712
#
_cell.length_a   1.000
_cell.length_b   1.000
_cell.length_c   1.000
_cell.angle_alpha   90.00
_cell.angle_beta   90.00
_cell.angle_gamma   90.00
#
_symmetry.space_group_name_H-M   'P 1'
#
loop_
_entity.id
_entity.type
_entity.pdbx_description
1 polymer ?
#
loop_
_entity_poly.entity_id
_entity_poly.type
_entity_poly.pdbx_seq_one_letter_code
_entity_poly.pdbx_strand_id
1 'polypeptide(L)'
;MAETPVVPQHHHDTATSTPDDLQIRTERSFDASRAKVWRAFTDATTIARWWGSGYEVNVELFEVKPGGHWRFVLHRGREQYGMGGEFRDVKEPERLVLTLEWSELPGIVADCTVSFEEIDGNRTRIVALTRYQSKEERGGMLRAAVQPGLNGGYDALDEVLRKAA
;
A
#
# COMPACT_ATOMS: atom_id res chain seq x y z
N MET A 1 6.08 -19.93 16.28
CA MET A 1 7.25 -20.05 15.40
C MET A 1 7.60 -18.67 14.85
N ALA A 2 8.82 -18.23 15.05
CA ALA A 2 9.25 -16.96 14.47
C ALA A 2 9.44 -17.14 12.96
N GLU A 3 8.79 -16.33 12.18
CA GLU A 3 9.00 -16.35 10.73
C GLU A 3 10.28 -15.60 10.39
N THR A 4 11.05 -16.16 9.48
CA THR A 4 12.23 -15.50 8.97
C THR A 4 11.79 -14.44 7.96
N PRO A 5 12.18 -13.18 8.11
CA PRO A 5 11.86 -12.15 7.13
C PRO A 5 12.42 -12.53 5.76
N VAL A 6 11.63 -12.29 4.73
CA VAL A 6 12.12 -12.46 3.36
C VAL A 6 13.07 -11.32 3.04
N VAL A 7 14.32 -11.65 2.78
CA VAL A 7 15.32 -10.65 2.41
C VAL A 7 15.21 -10.39 0.91
N PRO A 8 15.05 -9.13 0.48
CA PRO A 8 14.96 -8.83 -0.94
C PRO A 8 16.24 -9.24 -1.69
N GLN A 9 16.07 -9.81 -2.86
CA GLN A 9 17.20 -10.13 -3.75
C GLN A 9 17.83 -8.85 -4.30
N HIS A 10 16.99 -7.83 -4.49
CA HIS A 10 17.39 -6.51 -4.94
C HIS A 10 16.70 -5.47 -4.06
N HIS A 11 17.27 -4.28 -3.94
CA HIS A 11 16.67 -3.23 -3.12
C HIS A 11 15.31 -2.74 -3.64
N HIS A 12 14.97 -3.06 -4.89
CA HIS A 12 13.66 -2.77 -5.48
C HIS A 12 12.64 -3.89 -5.29
N ASP A 13 13.04 -5.03 -4.71
CA ASP A 13 12.11 -6.11 -4.46
C ASP A 13 11.26 -5.82 -3.22
N THR A 14 10.00 -6.25 -3.24
CA THR A 14 9.12 -6.15 -2.08
C THR A 14 9.37 -7.34 -1.16
N ALA A 15 9.78 -7.06 0.07
CA ALA A 15 9.94 -8.08 1.10
C ALA A 15 8.67 -8.16 1.93
N THR A 16 8.13 -9.37 2.10
CA THR A 16 6.92 -9.62 2.88
C THR A 16 7.24 -10.51 4.06
N SER A 17 6.74 -10.16 5.24
CA SER A 17 6.88 -10.97 6.44
C SER A 17 5.59 -10.90 7.26
N THR A 18 5.46 -11.82 8.21
CA THR A 18 4.31 -11.88 9.12
C THR A 18 4.83 -11.78 10.55
N PRO A 19 4.94 -10.53 11.09
CA PRO A 19 5.51 -10.31 12.43
C PRO A 19 4.75 -11.02 13.55
N ASP A 20 3.43 -11.23 13.37
CA ASP A 20 2.59 -11.98 14.28
C ASP A 20 1.40 -12.60 13.54
N ASP A 21 0.46 -13.19 14.25
CA ASP A 21 -0.69 -13.89 13.64
C ASP A 21 -1.68 -12.96 12.93
N LEU A 22 -1.64 -11.66 13.21
CA LEU A 22 -2.61 -10.70 12.70
C LEU A 22 -2.04 -9.77 11.63
N GLN A 23 -0.71 -9.67 11.50
CA GLN A 23 -0.08 -8.65 10.66
C GLN A 23 0.60 -9.21 9.43
N ILE A 24 0.58 -8.39 8.37
CA ILE A 24 1.44 -8.56 7.21
C ILE A 24 2.31 -7.31 7.13
N ARG A 25 3.62 -7.50 7.02
CA ARG A 25 4.58 -6.42 6.87
C ARG A 25 5.19 -6.48 5.47
N THR A 26 5.16 -5.37 4.76
CA THR A 26 5.84 -5.26 3.48
C THR A 26 6.85 -4.13 3.53
N GLU A 27 7.94 -4.28 2.79
CA GLU A 27 9.03 -3.32 2.75
C GLU A 27 9.58 -3.24 1.34
N ARG A 28 9.80 -2.03 0.85
CA ARG A 28 10.45 -1.81 -0.43
C ARG A 28 11.11 -0.44 -0.47
N SER A 29 12.27 -0.36 -1.12
CA SER A 29 12.99 0.89 -1.33
C SER A 29 12.75 1.42 -2.74
N PHE A 30 12.73 2.74 -2.86
CA PHE A 30 12.55 3.45 -4.13
C PHE A 30 13.64 4.49 -4.30
N ASP A 31 14.09 4.68 -5.55
CA ASP A 31 15.10 5.68 -5.91
C ASP A 31 14.44 7.05 -6.15
N ALA A 32 13.86 7.60 -5.10
CA ALA A 32 13.20 8.90 -5.12
C ALA A 32 13.22 9.49 -3.71
N SER A 33 13.18 10.82 -3.62
CA SER A 33 13.13 11.52 -2.34
C SER A 33 11.83 11.19 -1.59
N ARG A 34 11.87 11.32 -0.27
CA ARG A 34 10.70 11.07 0.57
C ARG A 34 9.53 11.97 0.18
N ALA A 35 9.79 13.22 -0.18
CA ALA A 35 8.74 14.13 -0.61
C ALA A 35 8.04 13.67 -1.89
N LYS A 36 8.80 13.12 -2.85
CA LYS A 36 8.22 12.59 -4.09
C LYS A 36 7.40 11.33 -3.84
N VAL A 37 7.91 10.43 -3.00
CA VAL A 37 7.20 9.19 -2.65
C VAL A 37 5.94 9.52 -1.87
N TRP A 38 6.01 10.44 -0.93
CA TRP A 38 4.84 10.92 -0.20
C TRP A 38 3.76 11.45 -1.15
N ARG A 39 4.15 12.28 -2.11
CA ARG A 39 3.21 12.83 -3.10
C ARG A 39 2.55 11.72 -3.92
N ALA A 40 3.32 10.69 -4.29
CA ALA A 40 2.78 9.56 -5.05
C ALA A 40 1.70 8.79 -4.28
N PHE A 41 1.74 8.82 -2.95
CA PHE A 41 0.74 8.18 -2.08
C PHE A 41 -0.42 9.10 -1.73
N THR A 42 -0.31 10.41 -1.93
CA THR A 42 -1.29 11.39 -1.41
C THR A 42 -1.91 12.25 -2.49
N ASP A 43 -1.45 12.16 -3.72
CA ASP A 43 -2.02 12.86 -4.86
C ASP A 43 -2.92 11.92 -5.65
N ALA A 44 -4.19 12.33 -5.85
CA ALA A 44 -5.21 11.48 -6.48
C ALA A 44 -4.83 11.06 -7.90
N THR A 45 -4.30 11.98 -8.70
CA THR A 45 -3.90 11.70 -10.08
C THR A 45 -2.73 10.73 -10.13
N THR A 46 -1.77 10.89 -9.23
CA THR A 46 -0.56 10.06 -9.19
C THR A 46 -0.87 8.68 -8.65
N ILE A 47 -1.63 8.56 -7.55
CA ILE A 47 -1.95 7.26 -6.96
C ILE A 47 -2.75 6.38 -7.93
N ALA A 48 -3.59 6.99 -8.75
CA ALA A 48 -4.37 6.27 -9.76
C ALA A 48 -3.49 5.59 -10.82
N ARG A 49 -2.26 6.02 -10.99
CA ARG A 49 -1.34 5.47 -12.00
C ARG A 49 -0.64 4.20 -11.56
N TRP A 50 -0.52 3.95 -10.26
CA TRP A 50 0.22 2.79 -9.79
C TRP A 50 -0.58 1.88 -8.87
N TRP A 51 -1.60 2.40 -8.21
CA TRP A 51 -2.47 1.58 -7.36
C TRP A 51 -3.25 0.58 -8.23
N GLY A 52 -3.50 -0.60 -7.71
CA GLY A 52 -4.38 -1.55 -8.38
C GLY A 52 -3.72 -2.54 -9.30
N SER A 53 -2.40 -2.44 -9.52
CA SER A 53 -1.64 -3.52 -10.16
C SER A 53 -2.19 -3.99 -11.51
N GLY A 54 -2.38 -3.06 -12.45
CA GLY A 54 -2.87 -3.36 -13.80
C GLY A 54 -4.36 -3.12 -14.00
N TYR A 55 -5.08 -2.81 -12.93
CA TYR A 55 -6.47 -2.34 -13.05
C TYR A 55 -6.47 -0.84 -13.30
N GLU A 56 -7.49 -0.37 -14.01
CA GLU A 56 -7.75 1.06 -14.10
C GLU A 56 -8.38 1.51 -12.79
N VAL A 57 -7.84 2.59 -12.20
CA VAL A 57 -8.28 3.07 -10.89
C VAL A 57 -9.07 4.35 -11.06
N ASN A 58 -10.33 4.32 -10.59
CA ASN A 58 -11.16 5.51 -10.49
C ASN A 58 -11.18 5.95 -9.03
N VAL A 59 -10.62 7.13 -8.75
CA VAL A 59 -10.59 7.71 -7.41
C VAL A 59 -11.89 8.49 -7.20
N GLU A 60 -12.82 7.89 -6.44
CA GLU A 60 -14.11 8.51 -6.18
C GLU A 60 -14.06 9.51 -5.03
N LEU A 61 -13.21 9.22 -4.04
CA LEU A 61 -13.05 10.05 -2.85
C LEU A 61 -11.63 9.90 -2.34
N PHE A 62 -10.98 11.00 -2.00
CA PHE A 62 -9.62 10.96 -1.49
C PHE A 62 -9.31 12.17 -0.62
N GLU A 63 -9.70 12.08 0.64
CA GLU A 63 -9.52 13.15 1.62
C GLU A 63 -8.36 12.80 2.54
N VAL A 64 -7.14 13.16 2.14
CA VAL A 64 -5.92 12.83 2.88
C VAL A 64 -5.73 13.79 4.05
N LYS A 65 -6.43 13.48 5.14
CA LYS A 65 -6.37 14.23 6.40
C LYS A 65 -6.93 13.35 7.51
N PRO A 66 -6.56 13.57 8.78
CA PRO A 66 -7.18 12.81 9.88
C PRO A 66 -8.70 12.92 9.85
N GLY A 67 -9.38 11.78 9.89
CA GLY A 67 -10.84 11.72 9.80
C GLY A 67 -11.38 11.77 8.37
N GLY A 68 -10.54 11.99 7.36
CA GLY A 68 -10.94 11.95 5.97
C GLY A 68 -11.19 10.54 5.48
N HIS A 69 -11.88 10.40 4.36
CA HIS A 69 -12.22 9.11 3.78
C HIS A 69 -11.61 8.96 2.41
N TRP A 70 -11.46 7.70 1.97
CA TRP A 70 -11.00 7.39 0.63
C TRP A 70 -11.83 6.28 0.02
N ARG A 71 -12.01 6.32 -1.31
CA ARG A 71 -12.73 5.28 -2.03
C ARG A 71 -12.21 5.19 -3.47
N PHE A 72 -11.81 3.99 -3.85
CA PHE A 72 -11.33 3.67 -5.19
C PHE A 72 -12.20 2.58 -5.79
N VAL A 73 -12.43 2.66 -7.11
CA VAL A 73 -13.05 1.59 -7.87
C VAL A 73 -12.05 1.14 -8.94
N LEU A 74 -11.75 -0.13 -8.95
CA LEU A 74 -10.78 -0.75 -9.84
C LEU A 74 -11.51 -1.50 -10.95
N HIS A 75 -11.11 -1.26 -12.19
CA HIS A 75 -11.72 -1.88 -13.37
C HIS A 75 -10.68 -2.58 -14.24
N ARG A 76 -11.03 -3.77 -14.74
CA ARG A 76 -10.27 -4.46 -15.78
C ARG A 76 -11.23 -5.31 -16.59
N GLY A 77 -11.53 -4.87 -17.82
CA GLY A 77 -12.54 -5.53 -18.64
C GLY A 77 -13.91 -5.47 -17.95
N ARG A 78 -14.47 -6.65 -17.64
CA ARG A 78 -15.75 -6.75 -16.92
C ARG A 78 -15.57 -6.85 -15.40
N GLU A 79 -14.36 -6.97 -14.95
CA GLU A 79 -14.06 -7.03 -13.51
C GLU A 79 -14.14 -5.65 -12.90
N GLN A 80 -14.76 -5.56 -11.73
CA GLN A 80 -14.84 -4.32 -10.98
C GLN A 80 -14.77 -4.65 -9.49
N TYR A 81 -13.90 -3.93 -8.78
CA TYR A 81 -13.72 -4.07 -7.33
C TYR A 81 -13.75 -2.70 -6.69
N GLY A 82 -14.37 -2.62 -5.52
CA GLY A 82 -14.37 -1.41 -4.72
C GLY A 82 -13.49 -1.59 -3.50
N MET A 83 -12.83 -0.52 -3.07
CA MET A 83 -12.09 -0.50 -1.83
C MET A 83 -12.09 0.91 -1.24
N GLY A 84 -11.97 1.00 0.06
CA GLY A 84 -11.99 2.29 0.72
C GLY A 84 -11.72 2.18 2.20
N GLY A 85 -11.81 3.31 2.87
CA GLY A 85 -11.60 3.40 4.30
C GLY A 85 -11.51 4.83 4.79
N GLU A 86 -10.84 4.97 5.93
CA GLU A 86 -10.69 6.23 6.63
C GLU A 86 -9.21 6.48 6.92
N PHE A 87 -8.77 7.73 6.80
CA PHE A 87 -7.46 8.14 7.29
C PHE A 87 -7.57 8.45 8.78
N ARG A 88 -6.79 7.79 9.60
CA ARG A 88 -6.77 8.00 11.04
C ARG A 88 -5.69 8.96 11.49
N ASP A 89 -4.55 8.94 10.77
CA ASP A 89 -3.47 9.86 11.04
C ASP A 89 -2.72 10.16 9.76
N VAL A 90 -2.31 11.41 9.59
CA VAL A 90 -1.53 11.86 8.43
C VAL A 90 -0.41 12.75 8.95
N LYS A 91 0.81 12.24 8.91
CA LYS A 91 2.00 12.98 9.35
C LYS A 91 2.95 13.12 8.18
N GLU A 92 2.83 14.20 7.45
CA GLU A 92 3.64 14.48 6.27
C GLU A 92 5.09 14.80 6.65
N PRO A 93 6.09 14.25 5.99
CA PRO A 93 6.06 13.20 4.97
C PRO A 93 6.41 11.81 5.52
N GLU A 94 6.08 11.54 6.77
CA GLU A 94 6.60 10.40 7.52
C GLU A 94 5.67 9.20 7.60
N ARG A 95 4.35 9.43 7.76
CA ARG A 95 3.46 8.32 8.09
C ARG A 95 2.02 8.58 7.69
N LEU A 96 1.37 7.53 7.19
CA LEU A 96 -0.07 7.46 6.98
C LEU A 96 -0.62 6.31 7.82
N VAL A 97 -1.72 6.54 8.52
CA VAL A 97 -2.48 5.48 9.19
C VAL A 97 -3.89 5.51 8.62
N LEU A 98 -4.31 4.38 8.08
CA LEU A 98 -5.60 4.29 7.41
C LEU A 98 -6.23 2.92 7.60
N THR A 99 -7.54 2.84 7.36
CA THR A 99 -8.24 1.57 7.28
C THR A 99 -8.45 1.21 5.82
N LEU A 100 -8.61 -0.08 5.55
CA LEU A 100 -8.85 -0.61 4.22
C LEU A 100 -9.87 -1.73 4.29
N GLU A 101 -10.92 -1.59 3.48
CA GLU A 101 -11.96 -2.60 3.36
C GLU A 101 -12.32 -2.75 1.89
N TRP A 102 -12.41 -4.01 1.42
CA TRP A 102 -12.90 -4.32 0.08
C TRP A 102 -14.41 -4.42 0.10
N SER A 103 -15.08 -3.83 -0.88
CA SER A 103 -16.56 -3.89 -0.99
C SER A 103 -17.06 -5.33 -1.14
N GLU A 104 -16.24 -6.20 -1.74
CA GLU A 104 -16.55 -7.62 -1.96
C GLU A 104 -16.36 -8.47 -0.71
N LEU A 105 -15.71 -7.95 0.32
CA LEU A 105 -15.46 -8.62 1.59
C LEU A 105 -15.88 -7.71 2.75
N PRO A 106 -17.18 -7.39 2.85
CA PRO A 106 -17.64 -6.45 3.87
C PRO A 106 -17.37 -7.00 5.28
N GLY A 107 -16.95 -6.10 6.16
CA GLY A 107 -16.64 -6.45 7.55
C GLY A 107 -15.19 -6.87 7.78
N ILE A 108 -14.42 -7.15 6.73
CA ILE A 108 -12.98 -7.43 6.86
C ILE A 108 -12.23 -6.11 6.72
N VAL A 109 -12.04 -5.42 7.83
CA VAL A 109 -11.39 -4.13 7.89
C VAL A 109 -9.96 -4.28 8.39
N ALA A 110 -9.00 -3.84 7.59
CA ALA A 110 -7.60 -3.87 7.98
C ALA A 110 -7.16 -2.48 8.44
N ASP A 111 -6.29 -2.44 9.45
CA ASP A 111 -5.59 -1.22 9.86
C ASP A 111 -4.21 -1.21 9.22
N CYS A 112 -3.92 -0.18 8.45
CA CYS A 112 -2.67 -0.08 7.71
C CYS A 112 -1.87 1.13 8.16
N THR A 113 -0.59 0.91 8.48
CA THR A 113 0.36 1.97 8.79
C THR A 113 1.44 1.96 7.73
N VAL A 114 1.58 3.05 7.00
CA VAL A 114 2.61 3.21 5.98
C VAL A 114 3.64 4.22 6.49
N SER A 115 4.87 3.77 6.65
CA SER A 115 5.98 4.61 7.08
C SER A 115 6.89 4.91 5.89
N PHE A 116 7.33 6.16 5.80
CA PHE A 116 8.18 6.68 4.74
C PHE A 116 9.53 7.02 5.37
N GLU A 117 10.48 6.10 5.24
CA GLU A 117 11.80 6.24 5.87
C GLU A 117 12.81 6.77 4.87
N GLU A 118 13.43 7.89 5.16
CA GLU A 118 14.49 8.44 4.32
C GLU A 118 15.77 7.62 4.51
N ILE A 119 16.26 6.99 3.42
CA ILE A 119 17.55 6.28 3.42
C ILE A 119 18.67 7.29 3.18
N ASP A 120 18.48 8.15 2.18
CA ASP A 120 19.32 9.31 1.88
C ASP A 120 18.47 10.31 1.07
N GLY A 121 19.04 11.41 0.60
CA GLY A 121 18.28 12.46 -0.09
C GLY A 121 17.56 12.02 -1.35
N ASN A 122 17.92 10.87 -1.93
CA ASN A 122 17.38 10.37 -3.20
C ASN A 122 16.78 8.98 -3.10
N ARG A 123 16.67 8.40 -1.90
CA ARG A 123 16.10 7.06 -1.72
C ARG A 123 15.21 7.02 -0.48
N THR A 124 14.12 6.29 -0.61
CA THR A 124 13.11 6.17 0.45
C THR A 124 12.72 4.71 0.60
N ARG A 125 12.60 4.25 1.84
CA ARG A 125 12.05 2.93 2.16
C ARG A 125 10.62 3.10 2.62
N ILE A 126 9.71 2.34 1.99
CA ILE A 126 8.34 2.22 2.43
C ILE A 126 8.20 0.96 3.26
N VAL A 127 7.65 1.12 4.46
CA VAL A 127 7.29 -0.01 5.32
C VAL A 127 5.80 0.08 5.59
N ALA A 128 5.05 -0.93 5.16
CA ALA A 128 3.61 -1.00 5.39
C ALA A 128 3.31 -2.15 6.35
N LEU A 129 2.61 -1.85 7.43
CA LEU A 129 2.09 -2.83 8.37
C LEU A 129 0.59 -2.88 8.25
N THR A 130 0.05 -4.02 7.86
CA THR A 130 -1.39 -4.21 7.72
C THR A 130 -1.85 -5.22 8.75
N ARG A 131 -2.76 -4.80 9.63
CA ARG A 131 -3.27 -5.62 10.72
C ARG A 131 -4.72 -6.00 10.45
N TYR A 132 -4.99 -7.31 10.53
CA TYR A 132 -6.34 -7.88 10.44
C TYR A 132 -6.88 -8.22 11.82
N GLN A 133 -8.17 -8.57 11.91
CA GLN A 133 -8.82 -8.82 13.19
C GLN A 133 -8.74 -10.27 13.61
N SER A 134 -8.40 -11.17 12.70
CA SER A 134 -8.23 -12.59 12.99
C SER A 134 -7.11 -13.18 12.16
N LYS A 135 -6.60 -14.31 12.64
CA LYS A 135 -5.57 -15.10 11.96
C LYS A 135 -6.09 -15.60 10.61
N GLU A 136 -7.36 -15.97 10.54
CA GLU A 136 -8.00 -16.46 9.32
C GLU A 136 -8.09 -15.36 8.27
N GLU A 137 -8.46 -14.15 8.66
CA GLU A 137 -8.50 -13.00 7.75
C GLU A 137 -7.12 -12.70 7.21
N ARG A 138 -6.12 -12.60 8.08
CA ARG A 138 -4.74 -12.36 7.70
C ARG A 138 -4.22 -13.44 6.76
N GLY A 139 -4.46 -14.70 7.08
CA GLY A 139 -4.03 -15.84 6.26
C GLY A 139 -4.73 -15.87 4.90
N GLY A 140 -6.02 -15.55 4.85
CA GLY A 140 -6.78 -15.46 3.62
C GLY A 140 -6.25 -14.38 2.68
N MET A 141 -5.98 -13.20 3.21
CA MET A 141 -5.43 -12.10 2.43
C MET A 141 -4.01 -12.38 1.95
N LEU A 142 -3.20 -13.03 2.76
CA LEU A 142 -1.84 -13.41 2.38
C LEU A 142 -1.86 -14.42 1.22
N ARG A 143 -2.78 -15.40 1.25
CA ARG A 143 -2.93 -16.40 0.19
C ARG A 143 -3.57 -15.82 -1.07
N ALA A 144 -4.39 -14.80 -0.94
CA ALA A 144 -5.13 -14.19 -2.06
C ALA A 144 -4.26 -13.29 -2.93
N ALA A 145 -2.97 -13.58 -3.03
CA ALA A 145 -2.04 -12.91 -3.93
C ALA A 145 -1.70 -11.47 -3.53
N VAL A 146 -1.65 -11.20 -2.22
CA VAL A 146 -1.20 -9.89 -1.73
C VAL A 146 0.20 -9.59 -2.26
N GLN A 147 1.13 -10.55 -2.21
CA GLN A 147 2.50 -10.36 -2.65
C GLN A 147 2.60 -10.02 -4.16
N PRO A 148 1.97 -10.79 -5.08
CA PRO A 148 1.98 -10.41 -6.49
C PRO A 148 1.32 -9.06 -6.75
N GLY A 149 0.22 -8.75 -6.07
CA GLY A 149 -0.46 -7.47 -6.20
C GLY A 149 0.41 -6.30 -5.75
N LEU A 150 1.10 -6.44 -4.61
CA LEU A 150 2.00 -5.42 -4.10
C LEU A 150 3.21 -5.22 -5.00
N ASN A 151 3.82 -6.30 -5.50
CA ASN A 151 4.94 -6.18 -6.43
C ASN A 151 4.52 -5.45 -7.69
N GLY A 152 3.39 -5.79 -8.28
CA GLY A 152 2.88 -5.14 -9.48
C GLY A 152 2.59 -3.66 -9.24
N GLY A 153 1.96 -3.32 -8.12
CA GLY A 153 1.68 -1.94 -7.74
C GLY A 153 2.96 -1.15 -7.48
N TYR A 154 3.89 -1.71 -6.74
CA TYR A 154 5.15 -1.04 -6.44
C TYR A 154 6.07 -0.95 -7.66
N ASP A 155 6.02 -1.91 -8.58
CA ASP A 155 6.73 -1.79 -9.85
C ASP A 155 6.17 -0.64 -10.68
N ALA A 156 4.86 -0.48 -10.70
CA ALA A 156 4.20 0.65 -11.36
C ALA A 156 4.56 1.98 -10.67
N LEU A 157 4.63 1.99 -9.34
CA LEU A 157 5.07 3.17 -8.59
C LEU A 157 6.51 3.55 -8.94
N ASP A 158 7.39 2.57 -9.06
CA ASP A 158 8.79 2.79 -9.45
C ASP A 158 8.86 3.49 -10.82
N GLU A 159 8.05 3.04 -11.78
CA GLU A 159 7.94 3.66 -13.09
C GLU A 159 7.44 5.11 -13.01
N VAL A 160 6.40 5.37 -12.21
CA VAL A 160 5.85 6.71 -12.01
C VAL A 160 6.91 7.65 -11.42
N LEU A 161 7.66 7.17 -10.42
CA LEU A 161 8.70 7.97 -9.77
C LEU A 161 9.85 8.30 -10.72
N ARG A 162 10.24 7.38 -11.59
CA ARG A 162 11.28 7.62 -12.60
C ARG A 162 10.86 8.69 -13.60
N LYS A 163 9.61 8.67 -14.04
CA LYS A 163 9.07 9.62 -15.01
C LYS A 163 8.85 11.01 -14.41
N ALA A 164 8.70 11.11 -13.09
CA ALA A 164 8.49 12.36 -12.38
C ALA A 164 9.81 13.09 -12.04
N ALA A 165 10.93 12.51 -12.38
CA ALA A 165 12.25 13.07 -12.07
C ALA A 165 12.56 14.30 -12.94
#